data_fa1ef32163b382774953c99286df6d78
#
_entry.id   fa1ef32163b382774953c99286df6d78
#
_cell.length_a   1.000
_cell.length_b   1.000
_cell.length_c   1.000
_cell.angle_alpha   90.00
_cell.angle_beta   90.00
_cell.angle_gamma   90.00
#
_symmetry.space_group_name_H-M   'P 1'
#
loop_
_entity.id
_entity.type
_entity.pdbx_description
1 polymer ?
#
loop_
_entity_poly.entity_id
_entity_poly.type
_entity_poly.pdbx_seq_one_letter_code
_entity_poly.pdbx_strand_id
1 'polypeptide(L)'
;MSVPKPIFKYTYDFDENGALYFLGTKGKRHQYRNPHEISMVKAFASSISKGQVSDFVGRNLVNLRTENEENSFFGVDLGKNRTLVPSAYSIRNRNSSSHVMLCWNLEASNDKINFEILDTRIFSNVNNPQIHQKLEKERNLLREPGCTSTWGISKKIKERFPQGFRYFLIKQIDKNSNGSYNLAISGFELYGEGKGKGWIFNQS
;
A
#
# COMPACT_ATOMS: atom_id res chain seq x y z
N MET A 1 -5.19 32.46 1.08
CA MET A 1 -5.77 31.39 1.91
C MET A 1 -5.01 30.10 1.65
N SER A 2 -4.54 29.42 2.69
CA SER A 2 -3.85 28.13 2.53
C SER A 2 -4.89 27.09 2.08
N VAL A 3 -4.55 26.32 1.05
CA VAL A 3 -5.38 25.21 0.57
C VAL A 3 -5.53 24.18 1.69
N PRO A 4 -6.76 23.75 2.06
CA PRO A 4 -6.95 22.70 3.05
C PRO A 4 -6.20 21.44 2.64
N LYS A 5 -5.40 20.90 3.55
CA LYS A 5 -4.65 19.66 3.34
C LYS A 5 -5.51 18.51 3.85
N PRO A 6 -5.94 17.56 3.02
CA PRO A 6 -6.73 16.44 3.50
C PRO A 6 -5.88 15.59 4.45
N ILE A 7 -6.50 15.15 5.55
CA ILE A 7 -5.91 14.23 6.51
C ILE A 7 -6.67 12.92 6.40
N PHE A 8 -5.94 11.86 6.02
CA PHE A 8 -6.44 10.50 5.90
C PHE A 8 -6.11 9.75 7.19
N LYS A 9 -7.07 9.67 8.09
CA LYS A 9 -6.86 9.09 9.42
C LYS A 9 -7.32 7.64 9.45
N TYR A 10 -6.38 6.73 9.73
CA TYR A 10 -6.66 5.33 10.00
C TYR A 10 -7.56 5.18 11.25
N THR A 11 -8.59 4.35 11.17
CA THR A 11 -9.47 3.98 12.29
C THR A 11 -9.60 2.48 12.47
N TYR A 12 -9.68 1.71 11.40
CA TYR A 12 -9.64 0.24 11.38
C TYR A 12 -9.04 -0.27 10.07
N ASP A 13 -8.66 -1.54 10.04
CA ASP A 13 -7.94 -2.13 8.92
C ASP A 13 -8.69 -1.98 7.59
N PHE A 14 -8.01 -1.39 6.62
CA PHE A 14 -8.50 -1.17 5.27
C PHE A 14 -9.80 -0.34 5.22
N ASP A 15 -9.94 0.65 6.11
CA ASP A 15 -11.12 1.50 6.20
C ASP A 15 -11.31 2.42 4.98
N GLU A 16 -12.40 3.19 4.99
CA GLU A 16 -12.77 4.12 3.92
C GLU A 16 -12.23 5.55 4.12
N ASN A 17 -11.30 5.73 5.06
CA ASN A 17 -10.68 7.02 5.35
C ASN A 17 -9.32 7.21 4.65
N GLY A 18 -8.87 6.21 3.90
CA GLY A 18 -7.59 6.23 3.21
C GLY A 18 -7.57 7.12 1.97
N ALA A 19 -6.35 7.44 1.53
CA ALA A 19 -6.10 8.33 0.40
C ALA A 19 -6.59 7.76 -0.93
N LEU A 20 -6.45 6.44 -1.15
CA LEU A 20 -6.89 5.80 -2.39
C LEU A 20 -8.41 5.69 -2.45
N TYR A 21 -9.07 5.39 -1.33
CA TYR A 21 -10.54 5.44 -1.26
C TYR A 21 -11.07 6.85 -1.52
N PHE A 22 -10.45 7.86 -0.92
CA PHE A 22 -10.81 9.26 -1.17
C PHE A 22 -10.71 9.64 -2.65
N LEU A 23 -9.68 9.18 -3.35
CA LEU A 23 -9.53 9.39 -4.79
C LEU A 23 -10.56 8.59 -5.59
N GLY A 24 -10.86 7.36 -5.19
CA GLY A 24 -11.89 6.52 -5.82
C GLY A 24 -13.31 7.06 -5.70
N THR A 25 -13.56 7.89 -4.68
CA THR A 25 -14.84 8.58 -4.46
C THR A 25 -14.83 10.05 -4.89
N LYS A 26 -13.73 10.50 -5.54
CA LYS A 26 -13.51 11.91 -5.91
C LYS A 26 -13.80 12.88 -4.74
N GLY A 27 -13.16 12.61 -3.60
CA GLY A 27 -13.32 13.44 -2.41
C GLY A 27 -14.59 13.14 -1.60
N LYS A 28 -15.05 11.88 -1.57
CA LYS A 28 -16.30 11.43 -0.92
C LYS A 28 -17.59 12.03 -1.53
N ARG A 29 -17.55 12.39 -2.82
CA ARG A 29 -18.69 13.00 -3.53
C ARG A 29 -19.44 12.03 -4.43
N HIS A 30 -18.79 10.91 -4.79
CA HIS A 30 -19.35 9.89 -5.68
C HIS A 30 -19.23 8.51 -5.05
N GLN A 31 -20.04 7.58 -5.55
CA GLN A 31 -19.87 6.17 -5.25
C GLN A 31 -18.43 5.73 -5.61
N TYR A 32 -17.84 4.88 -4.79
CA TYR A 32 -16.50 4.37 -5.02
C TYR A 32 -16.38 3.67 -6.37
N ARG A 33 -15.32 4.03 -7.10
CA ARG A 33 -14.81 3.31 -8.27
C ARG A 33 -13.30 3.15 -8.12
N ASN A 34 -12.75 2.10 -8.69
CA ASN A 34 -11.31 1.87 -8.63
C ASN A 34 -10.55 3.13 -9.11
N PRO A 35 -9.68 3.75 -8.26
CA PRO A 35 -9.04 5.02 -8.62
C PRO A 35 -8.10 4.92 -9.82
N HIS A 36 -7.58 3.73 -10.15
CA HIS A 36 -6.81 3.50 -11.38
C HIS A 36 -7.72 3.56 -12.62
N GLU A 37 -8.88 2.89 -12.59
CA GLU A 37 -9.81 2.81 -13.71
C GLU A 37 -10.42 4.16 -14.07
N ILE A 38 -10.59 5.05 -13.09
CA ILE A 38 -11.05 6.42 -13.30
C ILE A 38 -9.91 7.44 -13.46
N SER A 39 -8.67 6.95 -13.69
CA SER A 39 -7.48 7.76 -13.94
C SER A 39 -7.10 8.75 -12.84
N MET A 40 -7.54 8.50 -11.60
CA MET A 40 -7.16 9.31 -10.43
C MET A 40 -5.77 8.97 -9.92
N VAL A 41 -5.34 7.72 -10.09
CA VAL A 41 -3.99 7.22 -9.82
C VAL A 41 -3.54 6.30 -10.96
N LYS A 42 -2.26 5.92 -10.97
CA LYS A 42 -1.74 4.89 -11.88
C LYS A 42 -1.05 3.80 -11.07
N ALA A 43 -1.66 2.61 -10.99
CA ALA A 43 -0.99 1.43 -10.46
C ALA A 43 0.06 0.92 -11.46
N PHE A 44 1.14 0.34 -10.95
CA PHE A 44 2.22 -0.28 -11.73
C PHE A 44 2.81 -1.46 -10.95
N ALA A 45 3.54 -2.34 -11.63
CA ALA A 45 4.11 -3.54 -11.04
C ALA A 45 5.44 -3.91 -11.73
N SER A 46 6.24 -4.76 -11.10
CA SER A 46 7.37 -5.42 -11.76
C SER A 46 6.88 -6.34 -12.88
N SER A 47 5.86 -7.13 -12.59
CA SER A 47 5.24 -8.09 -13.52
C SER A 47 3.83 -8.44 -13.08
N ILE A 48 3.08 -9.17 -13.91
CA ILE A 48 1.74 -9.70 -13.58
C ILE A 48 1.65 -11.13 -14.11
N SER A 49 1.45 -12.11 -13.21
CA SER A 49 1.13 -13.49 -13.58
C SER A 49 -0.36 -13.81 -13.42
N LYS A 50 -1.08 -13.07 -12.55
CA LYS A 50 -2.50 -13.26 -12.34
C LYS A 50 -3.16 -11.97 -11.84
N GLY A 51 -4.40 -11.72 -12.29
CA GLY A 51 -5.14 -10.50 -11.98
C GLY A 51 -4.76 -9.32 -12.87
N GLN A 52 -5.16 -8.13 -12.48
CA GLN A 52 -4.91 -6.88 -13.18
C GLN A 52 -4.12 -5.93 -12.27
N VAL A 53 -3.23 -5.11 -12.81
CA VAL A 53 -2.45 -4.17 -11.97
C VAL A 53 -3.35 -3.18 -11.21
N SER A 54 -4.52 -2.85 -11.75
CA SER A 54 -5.53 -2.01 -11.09
C SER A 54 -6.07 -2.62 -9.78
N ASP A 55 -6.04 -3.95 -9.66
CA ASP A 55 -6.51 -4.66 -8.46
C ASP A 55 -5.70 -4.28 -7.21
N PHE A 56 -4.43 -3.86 -7.37
CA PHE A 56 -3.57 -3.42 -6.28
C PHE A 56 -4.18 -2.25 -5.48
N VAL A 57 -4.82 -1.32 -6.17
CA VAL A 57 -5.44 -0.13 -5.57
C VAL A 57 -6.97 -0.25 -5.47
N GLY A 58 -7.49 -1.43 -5.81
CA GLY A 58 -8.92 -1.74 -5.81
C GLY A 58 -9.42 -2.26 -4.45
N ARG A 59 -10.75 -2.44 -4.38
CA ARG A 59 -11.42 -2.95 -3.18
C ARG A 59 -12.09 -4.32 -3.38
N ASN A 60 -12.04 -4.88 -4.59
CA ASN A 60 -12.52 -6.23 -4.84
C ASN A 60 -11.53 -7.26 -4.32
N LEU A 61 -12.03 -8.31 -3.68
CA LEU A 61 -11.20 -9.42 -3.25
C LEU A 61 -10.89 -10.31 -4.47
N VAL A 62 -9.64 -10.28 -4.90
CA VAL A 62 -9.18 -10.93 -6.13
C VAL A 62 -7.88 -11.69 -5.93
N ASN A 63 -7.47 -12.46 -6.93
CA ASN A 63 -6.19 -13.15 -6.99
C ASN A 63 -5.19 -12.33 -7.83
N LEU A 64 -4.60 -11.30 -7.27
CA LEU A 64 -3.51 -10.56 -7.90
C LEU A 64 -2.15 -11.18 -7.50
N ARG A 65 -1.25 -11.35 -8.47
CA ARG A 65 0.08 -11.92 -8.24
C ARG A 65 1.08 -11.52 -9.33
N THR A 66 2.34 -11.25 -8.93
CA THR A 66 3.48 -11.10 -9.84
C THR A 66 3.99 -12.44 -10.36
N GLU A 67 4.87 -12.45 -11.34
CA GLU A 67 5.72 -13.59 -11.68
C GLU A 67 6.64 -13.94 -10.50
N ASN A 68 7.28 -15.11 -10.57
CA ASN A 68 8.24 -15.56 -9.56
C ASN A 68 9.62 -14.98 -9.84
N GLU A 69 9.83 -13.75 -9.43
CA GLU A 69 11.07 -13.00 -9.61
C GLU A 69 11.46 -12.24 -8.34
N GLU A 70 12.75 -12.17 -8.05
CA GLU A 70 13.25 -11.42 -6.89
C GLU A 70 12.90 -9.93 -7.01
N ASN A 71 12.68 -9.30 -5.86
CA ASN A 71 12.30 -7.89 -5.78
C ASN A 71 10.97 -7.54 -6.47
N SER A 72 10.06 -8.51 -6.61
CA SER A 72 8.70 -8.27 -7.08
C SER A 72 8.02 -7.15 -6.31
N PHE A 73 7.31 -6.28 -7.01
CA PHE A 73 6.60 -5.15 -6.39
C PHE A 73 5.27 -4.83 -7.07
N PHE A 74 4.38 -4.23 -6.29
CA PHE A 74 3.23 -3.44 -6.76
C PHE A 74 3.37 -2.02 -6.26
N GLY A 75 3.05 -1.05 -7.09
CA GLY A 75 3.16 0.36 -6.76
C GLY A 75 2.01 1.21 -7.28
N VAL A 76 1.95 2.43 -6.77
CA VAL A 76 0.97 3.46 -7.17
C VAL A 76 1.63 4.81 -7.35
N ASP A 77 1.31 5.48 -8.45
CA ASP A 77 1.54 6.90 -8.69
C ASP A 77 0.26 7.66 -8.30
N LEU A 78 0.33 8.51 -7.29
CA LEU A 78 -0.79 9.34 -6.83
C LEU A 78 -1.20 10.41 -7.87
N GLY A 79 -0.42 10.55 -8.93
CA GLY A 79 -0.66 11.51 -10.00
C GLY A 79 -0.04 12.89 -9.75
N LYS A 80 -0.04 13.70 -10.80
CA LYS A 80 0.57 15.03 -10.78
C LYS A 80 -0.10 15.93 -9.74
N ASN A 81 0.70 16.76 -9.06
CA ASN A 81 0.27 17.71 -8.03
C ASN A 81 -0.31 17.06 -6.75
N ARG A 82 -0.02 15.79 -6.50
CA ARG A 82 -0.36 15.10 -5.25
C ARG A 82 0.88 14.44 -4.66
N THR A 83 1.14 14.70 -3.39
CA THR A 83 2.03 13.91 -2.55
C THR A 83 1.30 13.56 -1.25
N LEU A 84 1.76 12.54 -0.56
CA LEU A 84 1.27 12.13 0.74
C LEU A 84 2.45 12.04 1.71
N VAL A 85 2.32 12.65 2.87
CA VAL A 85 3.19 12.40 4.03
C VAL A 85 2.58 11.22 4.78
N PRO A 86 3.07 10.00 4.61
CA PRO A 86 2.39 8.82 5.12
C PRO A 86 2.53 8.67 6.63
N SER A 87 1.48 8.17 7.29
CA SER A 87 1.46 7.82 8.72
C SER A 87 1.19 6.34 8.97
N ALA A 88 0.51 5.68 8.03
CA ALA A 88 0.23 4.25 8.06
C ALA A 88 -0.12 3.75 6.65
N TYR A 89 -0.12 2.43 6.48
CA TYR A 89 -0.60 1.76 5.27
C TYR A 89 -1.27 0.45 5.62
N SER A 90 -2.30 0.07 4.85
CA SER A 90 -2.98 -1.22 4.94
C SER A 90 -2.68 -2.09 3.73
N ILE A 91 -2.56 -3.37 3.96
CA ILE A 91 -2.49 -4.40 2.92
C ILE A 91 -3.64 -5.38 3.14
N ARG A 92 -4.27 -5.82 2.06
CA ARG A 92 -5.21 -6.95 2.07
C ARG A 92 -4.60 -8.12 1.32
N ASN A 93 -4.64 -9.30 1.97
CA ASN A 93 -4.26 -10.54 1.32
C ASN A 93 -5.20 -10.84 0.14
N ARG A 94 -4.70 -11.59 -0.84
CA ARG A 94 -5.51 -12.02 -1.99
C ARG A 94 -6.58 -13.04 -1.60
N ASN A 95 -7.43 -13.44 -2.53
CA ASN A 95 -8.45 -14.47 -2.35
C ASN A 95 -7.82 -15.89 -2.34
N SER A 96 -6.83 -16.10 -1.49
CA SER A 96 -6.17 -17.41 -1.29
C SER A 96 -5.26 -17.36 -0.07
N SER A 97 -5.12 -18.46 0.65
CA SER A 97 -4.19 -18.65 1.77
C SER A 97 -2.77 -19.03 1.34
N SER A 98 -2.51 -19.20 0.04
CA SER A 98 -1.17 -19.51 -0.48
C SER A 98 -0.41 -18.25 -0.89
N HIS A 99 0.93 -18.32 -0.90
CA HIS A 99 1.85 -17.24 -1.26
C HIS A 99 1.68 -16.02 -0.33
N VAL A 100 1.45 -16.26 0.95
CA VAL A 100 1.37 -15.18 1.95
C VAL A 100 2.69 -14.44 2.01
N MET A 101 2.66 -13.13 1.85
CA MET A 101 3.84 -12.27 1.93
C MET A 101 4.40 -12.28 3.36
N LEU A 102 5.69 -12.56 3.50
CA LEU A 102 6.39 -12.66 4.79
C LEU A 102 7.38 -11.53 5.04
N CYS A 103 8.00 -11.00 3.97
CA CYS A 103 9.02 -9.98 4.09
C CYS A 103 8.85 -8.94 3.00
N TRP A 104 8.74 -7.66 3.40
CA TRP A 104 8.57 -6.58 2.44
C TRP A 104 9.07 -5.24 2.97
N ASN A 105 9.34 -4.35 2.04
CA ASN A 105 9.48 -2.93 2.27
C ASN A 105 8.25 -2.18 1.77
N LEU A 106 7.82 -1.16 2.52
CA LEU A 106 7.12 -0.02 1.94
C LEU A 106 8.19 0.98 1.49
N GLU A 107 8.21 1.28 0.21
CA GLU A 107 9.14 2.24 -0.38
C GLU A 107 8.37 3.40 -1.02
N ALA A 108 8.99 4.60 -1.07
CA ALA A 108 8.37 5.77 -1.69
C ALA A 108 9.38 6.65 -2.42
N SER A 109 8.91 7.38 -3.43
CA SER A 109 9.73 8.23 -4.29
C SER A 109 8.97 9.45 -4.79
N ASN A 110 9.71 10.47 -5.26
CA ASN A 110 9.14 11.61 -5.99
C ASN A 110 9.52 11.63 -7.48
N ASP A 111 10.51 10.82 -7.88
CA ASP A 111 11.01 10.72 -9.27
C ASP A 111 10.79 9.35 -9.93
N LYS A 112 10.29 8.35 -9.16
CA LYS A 112 10.11 6.96 -9.58
C LYS A 112 11.43 6.20 -9.88
N ILE A 113 12.55 6.76 -9.48
CA ILE A 113 13.90 6.19 -9.68
C ILE A 113 14.54 5.95 -8.30
N ASN A 114 14.60 6.98 -7.47
CA ASN A 114 15.22 6.95 -6.16
C ASN A 114 14.13 6.70 -5.11
N PHE A 115 14.08 5.48 -4.57
CA PHE A 115 13.12 5.08 -3.57
C PHE A 115 13.73 5.08 -2.18
N GLU A 116 13.03 5.70 -1.22
CA GLU A 116 13.33 5.68 0.22
C GLU A 116 12.53 4.57 0.90
N ILE A 117 13.18 3.78 1.75
CA ILE A 117 12.50 2.76 2.56
C ILE A 117 11.83 3.47 3.74
N LEU A 118 10.50 3.37 3.82
CA LEU A 118 9.71 3.99 4.88
C LEU A 118 9.40 3.01 6.02
N ASP A 119 9.27 1.73 5.71
CA ASP A 119 9.00 0.66 6.67
C ASP A 119 9.52 -0.67 6.12
N THR A 120 10.01 -1.53 7.01
CA THR A 120 10.47 -2.90 6.68
C THR A 120 9.79 -3.88 7.59
N ARG A 121 9.21 -4.95 7.02
CA ARG A 121 8.61 -6.07 7.75
C ARG A 121 9.30 -7.37 7.39
N ILE A 122 9.73 -8.11 8.42
CA ILE A 122 10.43 -9.39 8.28
C ILE A 122 9.80 -10.37 9.27
N PHE A 123 9.11 -11.38 8.73
CA PHE A 123 8.44 -12.44 9.50
C PHE A 123 9.02 -13.83 9.20
N SER A 124 10.11 -13.92 8.44
CA SER A 124 10.85 -15.16 8.19
C SER A 124 12.04 -15.29 9.15
N ASN A 125 12.27 -16.50 9.66
CA ASN A 125 13.50 -16.94 10.35
C ASN A 125 14.05 -16.03 11.47
N VAL A 126 13.28 -15.85 12.55
CA VAL A 126 13.81 -15.21 13.75
C VAL A 126 14.20 -16.28 14.78
N ASN A 127 15.48 -16.46 15.00
CA ASN A 127 16.05 -17.44 15.96
C ASN A 127 15.84 -17.06 17.44
N ASN A 128 15.20 -15.92 17.73
CA ASN A 128 14.91 -15.48 19.10
C ASN A 128 13.48 -15.87 19.48
N PRO A 129 13.25 -16.74 20.48
CA PRO A 129 11.92 -17.24 20.85
C PRO A 129 10.92 -16.16 21.25
N GLN A 130 11.35 -15.08 21.92
CA GLN A 130 10.47 -13.98 22.34
C GLN A 130 10.05 -13.10 21.16
N ILE A 131 10.97 -12.84 20.24
CA ILE A 131 10.70 -12.13 18.99
C ILE A 131 9.84 -13.01 18.08
N HIS A 132 10.14 -14.33 18.02
CA HIS A 132 9.37 -15.31 17.25
C HIS A 132 7.89 -15.31 17.65
N GLN A 133 7.56 -15.35 18.94
CA GLN A 133 6.16 -15.35 19.42
C GLN A 133 5.42 -14.07 19.06
N LYS A 134 6.06 -12.91 19.11
CA LYS A 134 5.48 -11.63 18.68
C LYS A 134 5.28 -11.60 17.17
N LEU A 135 6.28 -12.02 16.40
CA LEU A 135 6.26 -12.06 14.94
C LEU A 135 5.26 -13.09 14.41
N GLU A 136 5.10 -14.25 15.09
CA GLU A 136 4.06 -15.23 14.75
C GLU A 136 2.67 -14.64 14.83
N LYS A 137 2.40 -13.81 15.83
CA LYS A 137 1.12 -13.11 15.98
C LYS A 137 0.91 -12.12 14.84
N GLU A 138 1.92 -11.36 14.45
CA GLU A 138 1.86 -10.42 13.32
C GLU A 138 1.89 -11.13 11.95
N ARG A 139 2.63 -12.24 11.81
CA ARG A 139 2.65 -13.10 10.62
C ARG A 139 1.27 -13.67 10.26
N ASN A 140 0.46 -13.96 11.28
CA ASN A 140 -0.88 -14.51 11.10
C ASN A 140 -1.88 -13.47 10.58
N LEU A 141 -1.56 -12.17 10.60
CA LEU A 141 -2.46 -11.10 10.18
C LEU A 141 -2.82 -11.13 8.68
N LEU A 142 -1.97 -11.73 7.82
CA LEU A 142 -2.24 -11.86 6.39
C LEU A 142 -2.44 -13.31 5.92
N ARG A 143 -2.72 -14.24 6.82
CA ARG A 143 -2.77 -15.70 6.48
C ARG A 143 -4.02 -16.11 5.73
N GLU A 144 -5.16 -15.55 6.11
CA GLU A 144 -6.44 -15.96 5.53
C GLU A 144 -6.77 -15.16 4.26
N PRO A 145 -7.56 -15.74 3.35
CA PRO A 145 -8.04 -15.03 2.17
C PRO A 145 -8.76 -13.73 2.54
N GLY A 146 -8.34 -12.62 1.97
CA GLY A 146 -8.97 -11.32 2.17
C GLY A 146 -8.72 -10.66 3.52
N CYS A 147 -7.96 -11.28 4.44
CA CYS A 147 -7.61 -10.60 5.68
C CYS A 147 -6.80 -9.33 5.43
N THR A 148 -6.98 -8.35 6.28
CA THR A 148 -6.36 -7.02 6.19
C THR A 148 -5.53 -6.75 7.43
N SER A 149 -4.48 -5.99 7.26
CA SER A 149 -3.70 -5.46 8.37
C SER A 149 -3.10 -4.10 8.05
N THR A 150 -2.86 -3.31 9.09
CA THR A 150 -2.35 -1.95 8.99
C THR A 150 -1.10 -1.77 9.84
N TRP A 151 -0.11 -1.12 9.27
CA TRP A 151 1.16 -0.80 9.94
C TRP A 151 1.39 0.70 10.00
N GLY A 152 1.77 1.17 11.18
CA GLY A 152 2.17 2.55 11.39
C GLY A 152 3.56 2.82 10.82
N ILE A 153 3.75 4.01 10.28
CA ILE A 153 5.04 4.52 9.79
C ILE A 153 5.65 5.44 10.86
N SER A 154 6.97 5.33 11.04
CA SER A 154 7.69 6.13 12.03
C SER A 154 7.48 7.64 11.83
N LYS A 155 7.24 8.37 12.92
CA LYS A 155 7.14 9.85 12.90
C LYS A 155 8.39 10.52 12.32
N LYS A 156 9.57 9.91 12.44
CA LYS A 156 10.82 10.39 11.84
C LYS A 156 10.75 10.54 10.32
N ILE A 157 9.92 9.71 9.64
CA ILE A 157 9.68 9.82 8.18
C ILE A 157 8.99 11.15 7.88
N LYS A 158 7.97 11.54 8.64
CA LYS A 158 7.30 12.84 8.48
C LYS A 158 8.26 14.01 8.71
N GLU A 159 9.14 13.90 9.69
CA GLU A 159 10.13 14.93 10.00
C GLU A 159 11.17 15.07 8.88
N ARG A 160 11.65 13.93 8.36
CA ARG A 160 12.65 13.90 7.28
C ARG A 160 12.07 14.31 5.92
N PHE A 161 10.81 13.96 5.65
CA PHE A 161 10.15 14.18 4.37
C PHE A 161 8.82 14.94 4.51
N PRO A 162 8.83 16.19 4.98
CA PRO A 162 7.61 16.95 5.28
C PRO A 162 6.76 17.28 4.05
N GLN A 163 7.32 17.16 2.82
CA GLN A 163 6.59 17.35 1.57
C GLN A 163 5.91 16.08 1.08
N GLY A 164 6.24 14.94 1.69
CA GLY A 164 5.70 13.63 1.32
C GLY A 164 6.22 13.11 -0.02
N PHE A 165 5.55 12.06 -0.50
CA PHE A 165 5.93 11.33 -1.70
C PHE A 165 4.75 11.17 -2.66
N ARG A 166 5.08 11.07 -3.95
CA ARG A 166 4.11 10.82 -5.02
C ARG A 166 3.95 9.34 -5.33
N TYR A 167 5.05 8.59 -5.35
CA TYR A 167 5.08 7.17 -5.68
C TYR A 167 5.26 6.34 -4.42
N PHE A 168 4.47 5.27 -4.31
CA PHE A 168 4.58 4.28 -3.23
C PHE A 168 4.59 2.90 -3.83
N LEU A 169 5.36 1.98 -3.24
CA LEU A 169 5.33 0.58 -3.61
C LEU A 169 5.52 -0.35 -2.41
N ILE A 170 4.91 -1.52 -2.50
CA ILE A 170 5.20 -2.67 -1.65
C ILE A 170 6.14 -3.57 -2.44
N LYS A 171 7.33 -3.81 -1.91
CA LYS A 171 8.36 -4.63 -2.53
C LYS A 171 8.65 -5.83 -1.67
N GLN A 172 8.45 -7.02 -2.21
CA GLN A 172 8.85 -8.26 -1.54
C GLN A 172 10.37 -8.38 -1.52
N ILE A 173 10.95 -8.64 -0.33
CA ILE A 173 12.40 -8.68 -0.13
C ILE A 173 12.93 -10.08 0.22
N ASP A 174 12.02 -11.05 0.46
CA ASP A 174 12.36 -12.45 0.69
C ASP A 174 11.17 -13.32 0.24
N LYS A 175 11.37 -14.64 0.21
CA LYS A 175 10.37 -15.62 -0.22
C LYS A 175 9.10 -15.56 0.62
N ASN A 176 7.99 -15.80 -0.04
CA ASN A 176 6.66 -15.94 0.58
C ASN A 176 6.49 -17.30 1.28
N SER A 177 5.31 -17.56 1.84
CA SER A 177 5.00 -18.81 2.56
C SER A 177 5.12 -20.09 1.72
N ASN A 178 5.18 -19.99 0.40
CA ASN A 178 5.35 -21.11 -0.54
C ASN A 178 6.78 -21.23 -1.07
N GLY A 179 7.74 -20.49 -0.50
CA GLY A 179 9.14 -20.53 -0.91
C GLY A 179 9.43 -19.87 -2.27
N SER A 180 8.55 -18.98 -2.77
CA SER A 180 8.68 -18.27 -4.04
C SER A 180 8.71 -16.77 -3.86
N TYR A 181 9.15 -16.05 -4.89
CA TYR A 181 9.19 -14.58 -4.91
C TYR A 181 7.94 -13.93 -5.55
N ASN A 182 6.87 -14.68 -5.76
CA ASN A 182 5.62 -14.10 -6.19
C ASN A 182 5.04 -13.19 -5.10
N LEU A 183 4.93 -11.91 -5.35
CA LEU A 183 4.18 -11.00 -4.49
C LEU A 183 2.67 -11.17 -4.77
N ALA A 184 1.89 -11.48 -3.73
CA ALA A 184 0.48 -11.83 -3.88
C ALA A 184 -0.38 -11.09 -2.86
N ILE A 185 -1.09 -10.03 -3.30
CA ILE A 185 -1.96 -9.17 -2.49
C ILE A 185 -3.15 -8.70 -3.32
N SER A 186 -4.23 -8.24 -2.71
CA SER A 186 -5.44 -7.81 -3.44
C SER A 186 -5.97 -6.45 -3.01
N GLY A 187 -5.20 -5.67 -2.31
CA GLY A 187 -5.58 -4.31 -1.90
C GLY A 187 -4.51 -3.61 -1.12
N PHE A 188 -4.42 -2.33 -1.34
CA PHE A 188 -3.48 -1.42 -0.69
C PHE A 188 -4.18 -0.11 -0.35
N GLU A 189 -3.91 0.44 0.82
CA GLU A 189 -4.42 1.73 1.23
C GLU A 189 -3.33 2.53 1.95
N LEU A 190 -3.40 3.84 1.86
CA LEU A 190 -2.45 4.78 2.43
C LEU A 190 -3.16 5.79 3.33
N TYR A 191 -2.55 6.10 4.47
CA TYR A 191 -3.03 7.09 5.43
C TYR A 191 -1.95 8.14 5.69
N GLY A 192 -2.37 9.36 6.01
CA GLY A 192 -1.44 10.46 6.26
C GLY A 192 -1.98 11.82 5.85
N GLU A 193 -1.09 12.76 5.59
CA GLU A 193 -1.42 14.14 5.22
C GLU A 193 -1.18 14.37 3.72
N GLY A 194 -2.22 14.69 2.97
CA GLY A 194 -2.13 15.04 1.55
C GLY A 194 -1.53 16.43 1.35
N LYS A 195 -0.65 16.58 0.37
CA LYS A 195 -0.04 17.83 -0.04
C LYS A 195 -0.28 18.08 -1.53
N GLY A 196 -0.43 19.35 -1.89
CA GLY A 196 -0.63 19.77 -3.28
C GLY A 196 -2.09 19.96 -3.69
N LYS A 197 -2.28 20.64 -4.80
CA LYS A 197 -3.62 21.07 -5.29
C LYS A 197 -4.46 19.91 -5.86
N GLY A 198 -3.83 18.79 -6.21
CA GLY A 198 -4.51 17.65 -6.83
C GLY A 198 -5.47 16.89 -5.91
N TRP A 199 -5.49 17.20 -4.61
CA TRP A 199 -6.45 16.65 -3.63
C TRP A 199 -7.77 17.42 -3.56
N ILE A 200 -7.87 18.53 -4.26
CA ILE A 200 -9.06 19.39 -4.25
C ILE A 200 -9.95 19.00 -5.43
N PHE A 201 -11.19 18.69 -5.14
CA PHE A 201 -12.23 18.50 -6.14
C PHE A 201 -13.11 19.74 -6.10
N ASN A 202 -13.09 20.56 -7.17
CA ASN A 202 -13.96 21.71 -7.28
C ASN A 202 -15.43 21.24 -7.39
N GLN A 203 -16.35 22.06 -6.91
CA GLN A 203 -17.76 21.86 -7.22
C GLN A 203 -17.93 22.10 -8.72
N SER A 204 -18.27 21.06 -9.46
CA SER A 204 -18.84 21.18 -10.82
C SER A 204 -20.33 21.25 -10.71
#